data_604409023987bc9deb418ef93bbf3eb9
#
_entry.id   604409023987bc9deb418ef93bbf3eb9
#
_cell.length_a   1.000
_cell.length_b   1.000
_cell.length_c   1.000
_cell.angle_alpha   90.00
_cell.angle_beta   90.00
_cell.angle_gamma   90.00
#
_symmetry.space_group_name_H-M   'P 1'
#
loop_
_entity.id
_entity.type
_entity.pdbx_description
1 polymer ?
#
loop_
_entity_poly.entity_id
_entity_poly.type
_entity_poly.pdbx_seq_one_letter_code
_entity_poly.pdbx_strand_id
1 'polypeptide(L)'
;MARAKKFRWGATGVAMLFVIAALALWIAPSRQTSSAQDGVSPQGPLISRGYTDAPMGTASIAGDSTTGGGVLLELRVSEGQKVKRDDIIGVLSNYPIADASLRSAEAELEKIKHQREAMVSGYRVAEIAMQEVVVKSSAEENKLKALEMQRSGKPPDQKQLEVSISQQTLERDQAKLRVLKETLATDLAQSDTDISIQTAKLDNARTSRDQALIRSPLDGVVVQIWTHPGERINAYGVAKIVDMSQMRVFADVDEIHLGRVVLGGKVNVTFRGNSTIYQGTISRIAPTVKRMQRTEPDGGSATDARVVQVEIKLDDSTSMPQVLGRETRVTFL
;
A
#
# COMPACT_ATOMS: atom_id res chain seq x y z
N MET A 1 67.53 74.40 18.15
CA MET A 1 68.89 74.14 17.61
C MET A 1 68.92 72.78 17.00
N ALA A 2 68.81 72.66 15.65
CA ALA A 2 69.01 71.41 14.97
C ALA A 2 69.71 71.64 13.63
N ARG A 3 70.85 71.08 13.49
CA ARG A 3 71.75 71.26 12.32
C ARG A 3 71.21 70.40 11.14
N ALA A 4 70.90 71.01 10.00
CA ALA A 4 70.69 70.35 8.73
C ALA A 4 72.02 69.82 8.15
N LYS A 5 72.18 68.53 7.88
CA LYS A 5 73.23 67.93 7.10
C LYS A 5 72.83 67.91 5.64
N LYS A 6 73.49 68.68 4.82
CA LYS A 6 73.43 68.63 3.36
C LYS A 6 74.09 67.33 2.85
N PHE A 7 73.33 66.50 2.19
CA PHE A 7 73.85 65.28 1.50
C PHE A 7 74.14 65.62 0.04
N ARG A 8 75.42 65.51 -0.34
CA ARG A 8 75.88 65.70 -1.75
C ARG A 8 75.70 64.40 -2.52
N TRP A 9 74.83 64.44 -3.52
CA TRP A 9 74.68 63.33 -4.48
C TRP A 9 75.86 63.37 -5.45
N GLY A 10 76.70 62.31 -5.42
CA GLY A 10 77.76 62.13 -6.36
C GLY A 10 77.31 61.43 -7.63
N ALA A 11 77.97 61.68 -8.74
CA ALA A 11 77.67 61.19 -10.09
C ALA A 11 77.62 59.67 -10.25
N THR A 12 77.94 58.88 -9.22
CA THR A 12 77.92 57.40 -9.22
C THR A 12 76.55 56.84 -8.97
N GLY A 13 75.55 57.63 -8.52
CA GLY A 13 74.15 57.14 -8.30
C GLY A 13 73.31 56.98 -9.59
N VAL A 14 73.61 57.72 -10.64
CA VAL A 14 72.85 57.70 -11.90
C VAL A 14 73.20 56.49 -12.75
N ALA A 15 74.49 56.03 -12.74
CA ALA A 15 74.87 54.82 -13.50
C ALA A 15 74.25 53.53 -12.95
N MET A 16 74.01 53.47 -11.62
CA MET A 16 73.42 52.26 -11.00
C MET A 16 71.91 52.11 -11.25
N LEU A 17 71.14 53.22 -11.46
CA LEU A 17 69.73 53.21 -11.79
C LEU A 17 69.49 52.72 -13.22
N PHE A 18 70.35 52.96 -14.18
CA PHE A 18 70.25 52.43 -15.55
C PHE A 18 70.51 50.95 -15.66
N VAL A 19 71.39 50.40 -14.85
CA VAL A 19 71.69 48.96 -14.83
C VAL A 19 70.54 48.18 -14.19
N ILE A 20 69.93 48.75 -13.16
CA ILE A 20 68.73 48.11 -12.52
C ILE A 20 67.51 48.16 -13.47
N ALA A 21 67.31 49.23 -14.25
CA ALA A 21 66.22 49.32 -15.26
C ALA A 21 66.51 48.36 -16.41
N ALA A 22 67.72 48.13 -16.89
CA ALA A 22 68.06 47.19 -17.93
C ALA A 22 67.90 45.72 -17.46
N LEU A 23 68.24 45.42 -16.21
CA LEU A 23 68.02 44.07 -15.62
C LEU A 23 66.49 43.77 -15.38
N ALA A 24 65.70 44.78 -15.03
CA ALA A 24 64.26 44.63 -14.84
C ALA A 24 63.52 44.38 -16.15
N LEU A 25 64.00 44.81 -17.30
CA LEU A 25 63.41 44.49 -18.61
C LEU A 25 63.78 43.06 -19.09
N TRP A 26 64.85 42.46 -18.55
CA TRP A 26 65.24 41.11 -18.97
C TRP A 26 64.65 39.97 -18.10
N ILE A 27 64.04 40.33 -16.96
CA ILE A 27 63.38 39.37 -16.04
C ILE A 27 61.83 39.58 -16.06
N ALA A 28 61.31 40.20 -17.11
CA ALA A 28 59.81 40.15 -17.29
C ALA A 28 59.41 38.71 -17.56
N PRO A 29 58.65 38.06 -16.68
CA PRO A 29 58.15 36.75 -17.01
C PRO A 29 57.26 36.93 -18.26
N SER A 30 57.61 36.23 -19.33
CA SER A 30 56.73 36.04 -20.46
C SER A 30 55.42 35.49 -19.91
N ARG A 31 54.42 36.37 -19.79
CA ARG A 31 53.07 35.88 -19.62
C ARG A 31 52.76 35.06 -20.87
N GLN A 32 53.03 33.77 -20.80
CA GLN A 32 52.35 32.81 -21.65
C GLN A 32 50.90 33.01 -21.31
N THR A 33 50.20 33.74 -22.18
CA THR A 33 48.76 33.60 -22.33
C THR A 33 48.59 32.14 -22.73
N SER A 34 48.42 31.28 -21.71
CA SER A 34 47.79 29.99 -21.91
C SER A 34 46.42 30.31 -22.46
N SER A 35 46.30 30.41 -23.80
CA SER A 35 45.03 30.21 -24.45
C SER A 35 44.62 28.82 -23.98
N ALA A 36 43.71 28.76 -23.03
CA ALA A 36 42.88 27.60 -22.84
C ALA A 36 42.21 27.40 -24.20
N GLN A 37 42.86 26.63 -25.06
CA GLN A 37 42.13 25.93 -26.09
C GLN A 37 41.14 25.06 -25.34
N ASP A 38 39.90 25.53 -25.28
CA ASP A 38 38.75 24.67 -25.19
C ASP A 38 38.77 23.75 -26.43
N GLY A 39 39.78 22.90 -26.45
CA GLY A 39 39.80 21.70 -27.25
C GLY A 39 38.69 20.84 -26.71
N VAL A 40 37.48 20.97 -27.26
CA VAL A 40 36.51 19.90 -27.19
C VAL A 40 37.19 18.70 -27.84
N SER A 41 37.94 17.95 -27.05
CA SER A 41 38.39 16.62 -27.42
C SER A 41 37.09 15.91 -27.85
N PRO A 42 37.01 15.25 -29.00
CA PRO A 42 35.86 14.47 -29.39
C PRO A 42 35.63 13.47 -28.26
N GLN A 43 34.68 13.82 -27.38
CA GLN A 43 34.38 12.97 -26.23
C GLN A 43 33.82 11.69 -26.81
N GLY A 44 34.55 10.61 -26.68
CA GLY A 44 34.08 9.28 -27.06
C GLY A 44 32.69 8.98 -26.49
N PRO A 45 32.04 7.94 -26.92
CA PRO A 45 30.73 7.57 -26.40
C PRO A 45 30.77 7.45 -24.87
N LEU A 46 29.83 8.08 -24.18
CA LEU A 46 29.73 7.94 -22.73
C LEU A 46 29.27 6.53 -22.42
N ILE A 47 30.10 5.79 -21.69
CA ILE A 47 29.82 4.41 -21.29
C ILE A 47 29.75 4.35 -19.76
N SER A 48 28.69 3.77 -19.24
CA SER A 48 28.51 3.56 -17.83
C SER A 48 28.21 2.09 -17.51
N ARG A 49 28.57 1.68 -16.29
CA ARG A 49 28.13 0.40 -15.73
C ARG A 49 26.72 0.57 -15.17
N GLY A 50 25.94 -0.49 -15.22
CA GLY A 50 24.61 -0.52 -14.66
C GLY A 50 24.23 -1.93 -14.24
N TYR A 51 23.02 -2.05 -13.76
CA TYR A 51 22.42 -3.31 -13.35
C TYR A 51 20.90 -3.31 -13.60
N THR A 52 20.31 -4.49 -13.63
CA THR A 52 18.86 -4.66 -13.73
C THR A 52 18.23 -4.63 -12.36
N ASP A 53 17.12 -3.91 -12.21
CA ASP A 53 16.29 -3.93 -11.00
C ASP A 53 14.83 -3.63 -11.35
N ALA A 54 13.90 -3.88 -10.43
CA ALA A 54 12.48 -3.61 -10.57
C ALA A 54 11.93 -2.91 -9.32
N PRO A 55 12.35 -1.68 -9.02
CA PRO A 55 12.03 -1.02 -7.75
C PRO A 55 10.53 -0.73 -7.58
N MET A 56 9.79 -0.53 -8.68
CA MET A 56 8.34 -0.30 -8.65
C MET A 56 7.52 -1.59 -8.66
N GLY A 57 8.14 -2.71 -9.02
CA GLY A 57 7.52 -4.03 -9.08
C GLY A 57 7.97 -4.97 -7.96
N THR A 58 8.62 -4.46 -6.90
CA THR A 58 9.12 -5.29 -5.80
C THR A 58 8.26 -5.14 -4.56
N ALA A 59 7.79 -6.27 -4.03
CA ALA A 59 7.11 -6.32 -2.73
C ALA A 59 7.85 -7.26 -1.78
N SER A 60 8.21 -6.75 -0.60
CA SER A 60 8.58 -7.57 0.55
C SER A 60 7.32 -7.90 1.32
N ILE A 61 7.00 -9.19 1.42
CA ILE A 61 5.80 -9.63 2.10
C ILE A 61 6.12 -9.80 3.58
N ALA A 62 5.65 -8.85 4.38
CA ALA A 62 5.68 -8.96 5.84
C ALA A 62 4.44 -9.72 6.32
N GLY A 63 4.57 -10.49 7.39
CA GLY A 63 3.42 -10.92 8.17
C GLY A 63 2.84 -9.72 8.93
N ASP A 64 1.61 -9.86 9.45
CA ASP A 64 0.97 -8.79 10.21
C ASP A 64 1.87 -8.31 11.36
N SER A 65 2.28 -7.04 11.28
CA SER A 65 3.16 -6.41 12.26
C SER A 65 2.44 -6.06 13.58
N THR A 66 1.11 -6.13 13.61
CA THR A 66 0.32 -5.78 14.82
C THR A 66 0.50 -6.78 15.94
N THR A 67 0.95 -8.00 15.65
CA THR A 67 1.19 -9.09 16.63
C THR A 67 2.68 -9.38 16.87
N GLY A 68 3.59 -8.47 16.51
CA GLY A 68 5.02 -8.62 16.84
C GLY A 68 5.72 -9.75 16.07
N GLY A 69 5.38 -9.95 14.78
CA GLY A 69 5.96 -10.98 13.91
C GLY A 69 5.43 -12.38 14.28
N GLY A 70 4.38 -12.83 13.60
CA GLY A 70 3.83 -14.18 13.78
C GLY A 70 4.86 -15.27 13.45
N VAL A 71 4.60 -16.48 13.89
CA VAL A 71 5.35 -17.67 13.44
C VAL A 71 4.73 -18.16 12.15
N LEU A 72 5.53 -18.43 11.14
CA LEU A 72 5.09 -19.02 9.89
C LEU A 72 4.79 -20.52 10.13
N LEU A 73 3.54 -20.94 9.93
CA LEU A 73 3.13 -22.32 10.07
C LEU A 73 3.44 -23.11 8.79
N GLU A 74 3.08 -22.56 7.65
CA GLU A 74 3.19 -23.21 6.34
C GLU A 74 3.64 -22.19 5.29
N LEU A 75 4.52 -22.60 4.39
CA LEU A 75 4.92 -21.86 3.21
C LEU A 75 4.43 -22.62 1.97
N ARG A 76 3.69 -21.93 1.08
CA ARG A 76 3.05 -22.56 -0.09
C ARG A 76 3.71 -22.24 -1.42
N VAL A 77 4.84 -21.55 -1.37
CA VAL A 77 5.58 -21.14 -2.57
C VAL A 77 7.06 -21.50 -2.45
N SER A 78 7.72 -21.58 -3.60
CA SER A 78 9.16 -21.77 -3.71
C SER A 78 9.81 -20.65 -4.52
N GLU A 79 11.14 -20.47 -4.35
CA GLU A 79 11.91 -19.52 -5.15
C GLU A 79 11.81 -19.86 -6.63
N GLY A 80 11.64 -18.83 -7.47
CA GLY A 80 11.42 -18.96 -8.91
C GLY A 80 9.97 -19.20 -9.32
N GLN A 81 9.07 -19.48 -8.39
CA GLN A 81 7.65 -19.70 -8.68
C GLN A 81 6.94 -18.42 -9.09
N LYS A 82 6.10 -18.49 -10.12
CA LYS A 82 5.18 -17.40 -10.52
C LYS A 82 3.95 -17.42 -9.62
N VAL A 83 3.58 -16.26 -9.13
CA VAL A 83 2.40 -16.03 -8.28
C VAL A 83 1.56 -14.90 -8.84
N LYS A 84 0.27 -14.96 -8.57
CA LYS A 84 -0.68 -13.88 -8.88
C LYS A 84 -1.00 -13.08 -7.63
N ARG A 85 -1.54 -11.90 -7.84
CA ARG A 85 -2.12 -11.11 -6.75
C ARG A 85 -3.16 -11.95 -6.00
N ASP A 86 -3.18 -11.83 -4.69
CA ASP A 86 -4.03 -12.55 -3.74
C ASP A 86 -3.75 -14.05 -3.58
N ASP A 87 -2.79 -14.64 -4.32
CA ASP A 87 -2.33 -16.00 -4.06
C ASP A 87 -1.79 -16.13 -2.64
N ILE A 88 -2.10 -17.24 -1.98
CA ILE A 88 -1.63 -17.51 -0.61
C ILE A 88 -0.17 -17.95 -0.67
N ILE A 89 0.71 -17.12 -0.10
CA ILE A 89 2.14 -17.36 0.00
C ILE A 89 2.48 -18.20 1.22
N GLY A 90 1.81 -17.89 2.35
CA GLY A 90 2.04 -18.58 3.61
C GLY A 90 0.87 -18.49 4.57
N VAL A 91 0.94 -19.30 5.61
CA VAL A 91 -0.07 -19.39 6.66
C VAL A 91 0.61 -19.17 8.02
N LEU A 92 0.05 -18.30 8.84
CA LEU A 92 0.55 -18.03 10.18
C LEU A 92 0.05 -19.08 11.19
N SER A 93 0.78 -19.24 12.29
CA SER A 93 0.47 -20.22 13.35
C SER A 93 -0.86 -19.96 14.07
N ASN A 94 -1.40 -18.73 14.03
CA ASN A 94 -2.70 -18.38 14.60
C ASN A 94 -3.89 -18.71 13.68
N TYR A 95 -3.65 -19.12 12.42
CA TYR A 95 -4.70 -19.45 11.46
C TYR A 95 -5.70 -20.49 11.95
N PRO A 96 -5.30 -21.63 12.55
CA PRO A 96 -6.25 -22.64 13.01
C PRO A 96 -7.21 -22.10 14.07
N ILE A 97 -6.73 -21.23 14.95
CA ILE A 97 -7.53 -20.59 16.00
C ILE A 97 -8.50 -19.58 15.39
N ALA A 98 -8.02 -18.74 14.48
CA ALA A 98 -8.85 -17.75 13.78
C ALA A 98 -9.93 -18.41 12.91
N ASP A 99 -9.60 -19.51 12.24
CA ASP A 99 -10.54 -20.30 11.44
C ASP A 99 -11.63 -20.99 12.30
N ALA A 100 -11.23 -21.51 13.46
CA ALA A 100 -12.18 -22.05 14.43
C ALA A 100 -13.14 -20.96 14.98
N SER A 101 -12.61 -19.76 15.26
CA SER A 101 -13.40 -18.61 15.68
C SER A 101 -14.39 -18.17 14.61
N LEU A 102 -13.97 -18.15 13.34
CA LEU A 102 -14.84 -17.85 12.21
C LEU A 102 -16.00 -18.83 12.11
N ARG A 103 -15.72 -20.14 12.13
CA ARG A 103 -16.77 -21.17 12.10
C ARG A 103 -17.73 -21.07 13.28
N SER A 104 -17.24 -20.72 14.46
CA SER A 104 -18.07 -20.50 15.64
C SER A 104 -18.99 -19.29 15.47
N ALA A 105 -18.48 -18.18 14.92
CA ALA A 105 -19.28 -16.98 14.65
C ALA A 105 -20.33 -17.23 13.57
N GLU A 106 -20.02 -18.01 12.52
CA GLU A 106 -20.96 -18.42 11.49
C GLU A 106 -22.10 -19.26 12.05
N ALA A 107 -21.79 -20.25 12.90
CA ALA A 107 -22.78 -21.10 13.52
C ALA A 107 -23.70 -20.32 14.46
N GLU A 108 -23.16 -19.36 15.22
CA GLU A 108 -23.98 -18.54 16.13
C GLU A 108 -24.91 -17.58 15.36
N LEU A 109 -24.41 -16.98 14.28
CA LEU A 109 -25.24 -16.15 13.40
C LEU A 109 -26.40 -16.97 12.79
N GLU A 110 -26.12 -18.17 12.33
CA GLU A 110 -27.14 -19.04 11.74
C GLU A 110 -28.18 -19.47 12.77
N LYS A 111 -27.75 -19.80 13.99
CA LYS A 111 -28.66 -20.09 15.10
C LYS A 111 -29.60 -18.91 15.38
N ILE A 112 -29.11 -17.68 15.44
CA ILE A 112 -29.98 -16.52 15.70
C ILE A 112 -30.94 -16.26 14.56
N LYS A 113 -30.51 -16.44 13.31
CA LYS A 113 -31.38 -16.35 12.15
C LYS A 113 -32.53 -17.38 12.21
N HIS A 114 -32.21 -18.62 12.55
CA HIS A 114 -33.25 -19.65 12.74
C HIS A 114 -34.19 -19.33 13.90
N GLN A 115 -33.70 -18.78 14.99
CA GLN A 115 -34.55 -18.31 16.09
C GLN A 115 -35.53 -17.22 15.63
N ARG A 116 -35.02 -16.24 14.86
CA ARG A 116 -35.84 -15.18 14.27
C ARG A 116 -36.95 -15.76 13.32
N GLU A 117 -36.55 -16.68 12.46
CA GLU A 117 -37.46 -17.33 11.53
C GLU A 117 -38.60 -18.10 12.28
N ALA A 118 -38.20 -18.79 13.35
CA ALA A 118 -39.16 -19.45 14.23
C ALA A 118 -40.10 -18.45 14.93
N MET A 119 -39.70 -17.24 15.23
CA MET A 119 -40.58 -16.18 15.75
C MET A 119 -41.59 -15.71 14.71
N VAL A 120 -41.16 -15.58 13.44
CA VAL A 120 -42.04 -15.13 12.34
C VAL A 120 -43.08 -16.19 11.92
N SER A 121 -42.72 -17.46 12.01
CA SER A 121 -43.60 -18.59 11.60
C SER A 121 -44.23 -19.35 12.77
N GLY A 122 -43.90 -18.98 14.01
CA GLY A 122 -44.22 -19.75 15.19
C GLY A 122 -45.58 -19.46 15.82
N TYR A 123 -45.80 -20.06 16.99
CA TYR A 123 -47.03 -20.01 17.79
C TYR A 123 -47.61 -18.61 18.01
N ARG A 124 -46.72 -17.59 18.22
CA ARG A 124 -47.18 -16.20 18.47
C ARG A 124 -47.90 -15.59 17.28
N VAL A 125 -47.49 -15.90 16.06
CA VAL A 125 -48.18 -15.43 14.84
C VAL A 125 -49.54 -16.09 14.72
N ALA A 126 -49.64 -17.38 15.04
CA ALA A 126 -50.90 -18.08 15.10
C ALA A 126 -51.84 -17.54 16.20
N GLU A 127 -51.29 -17.18 17.38
CA GLU A 127 -52.03 -16.55 18.47
C GLU A 127 -52.58 -15.17 18.06
N ILE A 128 -51.81 -14.37 17.36
CA ILE A 128 -52.22 -13.06 16.82
C ILE A 128 -53.37 -13.28 15.79
N ALA A 129 -53.24 -14.24 14.89
CA ALA A 129 -54.27 -14.55 13.91
C ALA A 129 -55.57 -15.00 14.58
N MET A 130 -55.48 -15.85 15.62
CA MET A 130 -56.66 -16.24 16.42
C MET A 130 -57.31 -15.03 17.12
N GLN A 131 -56.50 -14.15 17.71
CA GLN A 131 -57.01 -12.95 18.38
C GLN A 131 -57.61 -11.96 17.40
N GLU A 132 -57.14 -11.88 16.16
CA GLU A 132 -57.77 -11.07 15.08
C GLU A 132 -59.15 -11.58 14.75
N VAL A 133 -59.35 -12.90 14.72
CA VAL A 133 -60.69 -13.50 14.55
C VAL A 133 -61.61 -13.15 15.71
N VAL A 134 -61.12 -13.21 16.97
CA VAL A 134 -61.86 -12.82 18.17
C VAL A 134 -62.29 -11.36 18.10
N VAL A 135 -61.39 -10.44 17.75
CA VAL A 135 -61.71 -9.00 17.61
C VAL A 135 -62.74 -8.76 16.53
N LYS A 136 -62.65 -9.47 15.40
CA LYS A 136 -63.65 -9.40 14.32
C LYS A 136 -65.02 -9.87 14.78
N SER A 137 -65.07 -10.97 15.48
CA SER A 137 -66.32 -11.53 16.07
C SER A 137 -66.93 -10.57 17.09
N SER A 138 -66.14 -10.02 18.02
CA SER A 138 -66.62 -9.03 19.01
C SER A 138 -67.12 -7.74 18.36
N ALA A 139 -66.48 -7.31 17.24
CA ALA A 139 -66.92 -6.13 16.49
C ALA A 139 -68.22 -6.36 15.79
N GLU A 140 -68.46 -7.52 15.21
CA GLU A 140 -69.78 -7.90 14.57
C GLU A 140 -70.88 -8.03 15.63
N GLU A 141 -70.56 -8.64 16.78
CA GLU A 141 -71.48 -8.75 17.90
C GLU A 141 -71.89 -7.38 18.43
N ASN A 142 -70.95 -6.49 18.65
CA ASN A 142 -71.23 -5.13 19.08
C ASN A 142 -72.09 -4.36 18.09
N LYS A 143 -71.86 -4.51 16.78
CA LYS A 143 -72.71 -3.94 15.73
C LYS A 143 -74.12 -4.50 15.75
N LEU A 144 -74.28 -5.83 15.86
CA LEU A 144 -75.53 -6.47 15.95
C LEU A 144 -76.39 -6.03 17.16
N LYS A 145 -75.70 -5.99 18.36
CA LYS A 145 -76.37 -5.51 19.59
C LYS A 145 -76.80 -4.05 19.49
N ALA A 146 -76.01 -3.20 18.88
CA ALA A 146 -76.40 -1.80 18.65
C ALA A 146 -77.64 -1.70 17.75
N LEU A 147 -77.75 -2.51 16.69
CA LEU A 147 -78.88 -2.52 15.81
C LEU A 147 -80.17 -3.14 16.49
N GLU A 148 -79.98 -4.20 17.29
CA GLU A 148 -81.07 -4.82 18.08
C GLU A 148 -81.63 -3.84 19.13
N MET A 149 -80.77 -3.09 19.81
CA MET A 149 -81.18 -2.12 20.80
C MET A 149 -81.92 -0.93 20.19
N GLN A 150 -81.61 -0.53 18.94
CA GLN A 150 -82.39 0.46 18.22
C GLN A 150 -83.87 0.00 17.96
N ARG A 151 -84.04 -1.31 17.72
CA ARG A 151 -85.39 -1.92 17.42
C ARG A 151 -86.13 -2.41 18.65
N SER A 152 -85.47 -2.61 19.77
CA SER A 152 -86.05 -3.17 20.98
C SER A 152 -86.86 -2.12 21.78
N GLY A 153 -87.98 -2.58 22.43
CA GLY A 153 -88.80 -1.74 23.33
C GLY A 153 -88.24 -1.62 24.76
N LYS A 154 -86.95 -1.97 25.03
CA LYS A 154 -86.36 -1.89 26.35
C LYS A 154 -86.14 -0.42 26.86
N PRO A 155 -86.13 -0.20 28.17
CA PRO A 155 -85.80 1.12 28.75
C PRO A 155 -84.45 1.64 28.28
N PRO A 156 -84.30 3.01 28.12
CA PRO A 156 -83.10 3.61 27.58
C PRO A 156 -81.82 3.22 28.39
N ASP A 157 -81.91 3.17 29.73
CA ASP A 157 -80.79 2.85 30.61
C ASP A 157 -80.26 1.41 30.40
N GLN A 158 -81.17 0.46 30.20
CA GLN A 158 -80.77 -0.95 29.93
C GLN A 158 -80.19 -1.13 28.53
N LYS A 159 -80.65 -0.35 27.53
CA LYS A 159 -80.08 -0.34 26.20
C LYS A 159 -78.66 0.17 26.25
N GLN A 160 -78.47 1.28 26.94
CA GLN A 160 -77.10 1.92 27.06
C GLN A 160 -76.15 0.98 27.80
N LEU A 161 -76.59 0.28 28.85
CA LEU A 161 -75.75 -0.67 29.58
C LEU A 161 -75.30 -1.83 28.74
N GLU A 162 -76.18 -2.47 28.00
CA GLU A 162 -75.86 -3.63 27.15
C GLU A 162 -74.90 -3.25 26.01
N VAL A 163 -75.08 -2.10 25.35
CA VAL A 163 -74.17 -1.60 24.33
C VAL A 163 -72.78 -1.24 24.95
N SER A 164 -72.76 -0.63 26.12
CA SER A 164 -71.49 -0.30 26.78
C SER A 164 -70.71 -1.56 27.16
N ILE A 165 -71.34 -2.62 27.64
CA ILE A 165 -70.67 -3.89 27.93
C ILE A 165 -70.07 -4.51 26.65
N SER A 166 -70.81 -4.49 25.56
CA SER A 166 -70.32 -4.99 24.27
C SER A 166 -69.14 -4.15 23.73
N GLN A 167 -69.18 -2.82 23.88
CA GLN A 167 -68.08 -1.93 23.55
C GLN A 167 -66.83 -2.21 24.39
N GLN A 168 -67.00 -2.35 25.70
CA GLN A 168 -65.87 -2.68 26.61
C GLN A 168 -65.25 -4.05 26.26
N THR A 169 -66.05 -5.02 25.83
CA THR A 169 -65.53 -6.32 25.38
C THR A 169 -64.69 -6.17 24.13
N LEU A 170 -65.15 -5.42 23.14
CA LEU A 170 -64.41 -5.11 21.92
C LEU A 170 -63.11 -4.37 22.20
N GLU A 171 -63.16 -3.32 23.05
CA GLU A 171 -61.98 -2.54 23.43
C GLU A 171 -60.93 -3.43 24.13
N ARG A 172 -61.35 -4.31 25.03
CA ARG A 172 -60.48 -5.27 25.71
C ARG A 172 -59.81 -6.21 24.71
N ASP A 173 -60.56 -6.76 23.75
CA ASP A 173 -60.06 -7.71 22.77
C ASP A 173 -59.12 -7.03 21.78
N GLN A 174 -59.41 -5.78 21.38
CA GLN A 174 -58.50 -4.92 20.60
C GLN A 174 -57.22 -4.58 21.36
N ALA A 175 -57.31 -4.24 22.66
CA ALA A 175 -56.16 -3.95 23.49
C ALA A 175 -55.24 -5.20 23.60
N LYS A 176 -55.82 -6.39 23.78
CA LYS A 176 -55.06 -7.65 23.81
C LYS A 176 -54.35 -7.89 22.48
N LEU A 177 -55.03 -7.69 21.35
CA LEU A 177 -54.44 -7.83 20.02
C LEU A 177 -53.28 -6.86 19.81
N ARG A 178 -53.44 -5.62 20.25
CA ARG A 178 -52.38 -4.59 20.17
C ARG A 178 -51.14 -5.03 20.97
N VAL A 179 -51.30 -5.46 22.23
CA VAL A 179 -50.21 -5.94 23.06
C VAL A 179 -49.48 -7.11 22.43
N LEU A 180 -50.20 -8.09 21.89
CA LEU A 180 -49.58 -9.24 21.19
C LEU A 180 -48.76 -8.81 19.99
N LYS A 181 -49.27 -7.88 19.16
CA LYS A 181 -48.53 -7.33 18.01
C LYS A 181 -47.30 -6.53 18.41
N GLU A 182 -47.44 -5.66 19.41
CA GLU A 182 -46.32 -4.84 19.93
C GLU A 182 -45.23 -5.71 20.54
N THR A 183 -45.61 -6.75 21.29
CA THR A 183 -44.66 -7.70 21.87
C THR A 183 -43.85 -8.43 20.77
N LEU A 184 -44.57 -8.95 19.75
CA LEU A 184 -43.92 -9.62 18.63
C LEU A 184 -42.98 -8.65 17.86
N ALA A 185 -43.44 -7.42 17.61
CA ALA A 185 -42.63 -6.41 16.94
C ALA A 185 -41.36 -6.07 17.72
N THR A 186 -41.48 -5.95 19.05
CA THR A 186 -40.32 -5.70 19.94
C THR A 186 -39.35 -6.87 19.91
N ASP A 187 -39.83 -8.10 20.01
CA ASP A 187 -38.98 -9.30 19.97
C ASP A 187 -38.27 -9.45 18.61
N LEU A 188 -38.93 -9.13 17.52
CA LEU A 188 -38.34 -9.14 16.17
C LEU A 188 -37.25 -8.03 16.06
N ALA A 189 -37.53 -6.83 16.54
CA ALA A 189 -36.55 -5.73 16.54
C ALA A 189 -35.31 -6.07 17.39
N GLN A 190 -35.50 -6.72 18.52
CA GLN A 190 -34.40 -7.23 19.35
C GLN A 190 -33.60 -8.27 18.58
N SER A 191 -34.25 -9.23 17.94
CA SER A 191 -33.58 -10.27 17.14
C SER A 191 -32.82 -9.68 15.95
N ASP A 192 -33.35 -8.64 15.29
CA ASP A 192 -32.66 -7.92 14.20
C ASP A 192 -31.40 -7.22 14.72
N THR A 193 -31.46 -6.67 15.94
CA THR A 193 -30.29 -6.08 16.60
C THR A 193 -29.26 -7.16 16.92
N ASP A 194 -29.67 -8.30 17.45
CA ASP A 194 -28.79 -9.43 17.76
C ASP A 194 -28.10 -9.99 16.50
N ILE A 195 -28.83 -10.09 15.37
CA ILE A 195 -28.28 -10.45 14.05
C ILE A 195 -27.21 -9.43 13.61
N SER A 196 -27.47 -8.15 13.78
CA SER A 196 -26.50 -7.09 13.44
C SER A 196 -25.23 -7.20 14.26
N ILE A 197 -25.34 -7.39 15.57
CA ILE A 197 -24.19 -7.59 16.47
C ILE A 197 -23.39 -8.83 16.07
N GLN A 198 -24.08 -9.93 15.79
CA GLN A 198 -23.41 -11.18 15.43
C GLN A 198 -22.77 -11.11 14.04
N THR A 199 -23.37 -10.37 13.10
CA THR A 199 -22.76 -10.09 11.78
C THR A 199 -21.44 -9.32 11.95
N ALA A 200 -21.41 -8.30 12.82
CA ALA A 200 -20.17 -7.59 13.11
C ALA A 200 -19.09 -8.48 13.75
N LYS A 201 -19.49 -9.42 14.61
CA LYS A 201 -18.53 -10.41 15.18
C LYS A 201 -18.02 -11.37 14.10
N LEU A 202 -18.88 -11.79 13.18
CA LEU A 202 -18.50 -12.62 12.03
C LEU A 202 -17.48 -11.91 11.14
N ASP A 203 -17.70 -10.62 10.83
CA ASP A 203 -16.77 -9.83 10.02
C ASP A 203 -15.42 -9.64 10.71
N ASN A 204 -15.42 -9.46 12.04
CA ASN A 204 -14.17 -9.42 12.81
C ASN A 204 -13.43 -10.76 12.78
N ALA A 205 -14.14 -11.87 12.90
CA ALA A 205 -13.55 -13.21 12.84
C ALA A 205 -12.99 -13.52 11.44
N ARG A 206 -13.69 -13.09 10.37
CA ARG A 206 -13.20 -13.18 8.98
C ARG A 206 -11.91 -12.39 8.80
N THR A 207 -11.91 -11.14 9.24
CA THR A 207 -10.71 -10.28 9.17
C THR A 207 -9.53 -10.92 9.90
N SER A 208 -9.75 -11.44 11.09
CA SER A 208 -8.71 -12.11 11.86
C SER A 208 -8.15 -13.37 11.16
N ARG A 209 -9.04 -14.16 10.53
CA ARG A 209 -8.63 -15.31 9.73
C ARG A 209 -7.85 -14.88 8.47
N ASP A 210 -8.29 -13.83 7.78
CA ASP A 210 -7.63 -13.34 6.58
C ASP A 210 -6.27 -12.70 6.89
N GLN A 211 -6.11 -12.05 8.04
CA GLN A 211 -4.82 -11.57 8.54
C GLN A 211 -3.83 -12.69 8.87
N ALA A 212 -4.33 -13.89 9.16
CA ALA A 212 -3.48 -15.07 9.36
C ALA A 212 -3.03 -15.73 8.04
N LEU A 213 -3.49 -15.25 6.89
CA LEU A 213 -3.07 -15.67 5.56
C LEU A 213 -2.19 -14.61 4.93
N ILE A 214 -0.97 -15.00 4.57
CA ILE A 214 -0.03 -14.12 3.86
C ILE A 214 -0.29 -14.26 2.37
N ARG A 215 -0.69 -13.15 1.72
CA ARG A 215 -1.03 -13.12 0.29
C ARG A 215 -0.06 -12.27 -0.51
N SER A 216 0.07 -12.58 -1.80
CA SER A 216 0.83 -11.75 -2.73
C SER A 216 0.11 -10.43 -3.03
N PRO A 217 0.75 -9.26 -2.89
CA PRO A 217 0.16 -7.98 -3.24
C PRO A 217 0.18 -7.69 -4.74
N LEU A 218 0.91 -8.47 -5.53
CA LEU A 218 1.11 -8.26 -6.97
C LEU A 218 1.31 -9.57 -7.73
N ASP A 219 1.16 -9.50 -9.05
CA ASP A 219 1.56 -10.57 -9.97
C ASP A 219 3.08 -10.54 -10.15
N GLY A 220 3.75 -11.66 -9.98
CA GLY A 220 5.21 -11.66 -10.08
C GLY A 220 5.86 -13.03 -9.89
N VAL A 221 7.15 -13.00 -9.62
CA VAL A 221 7.97 -14.17 -9.34
C VAL A 221 8.55 -14.06 -7.94
N VAL A 222 8.51 -15.12 -7.17
CA VAL A 222 9.18 -15.23 -5.87
C VAL A 222 10.69 -15.28 -6.11
N VAL A 223 11.40 -14.24 -5.71
CA VAL A 223 12.85 -14.11 -5.94
C VAL A 223 13.65 -14.66 -4.78
N GLN A 224 13.13 -14.48 -3.56
CA GLN A 224 13.83 -14.86 -2.35
C GLN A 224 12.85 -15.17 -1.23
N ILE A 225 13.16 -16.19 -0.44
CA ILE A 225 12.44 -16.57 0.77
C ILE A 225 13.35 -16.28 1.97
N TRP A 226 12.83 -15.57 2.97
CA TRP A 226 13.58 -15.18 4.17
C TRP A 226 13.14 -15.92 5.43
N THR A 227 11.91 -16.44 5.45
CA THR A 227 11.34 -17.11 6.61
C THR A 227 10.79 -18.47 6.22
N HIS A 228 11.16 -19.50 6.98
CA HIS A 228 10.74 -20.86 6.75
C HIS A 228 9.69 -21.31 7.78
N PRO A 229 8.92 -22.38 7.49
CA PRO A 229 7.96 -22.93 8.44
C PRO A 229 8.60 -23.21 9.80
N GLY A 230 7.92 -22.81 10.87
CA GLY A 230 8.38 -22.87 12.25
C GLY A 230 9.19 -21.68 12.74
N GLU A 231 9.61 -20.79 11.85
CA GLU A 231 10.36 -19.59 12.19
C GLU A 231 9.44 -18.39 12.45
N ARG A 232 9.93 -17.48 13.30
CA ARG A 232 9.30 -16.15 13.48
C ARG A 232 9.67 -15.25 12.31
N ILE A 233 8.67 -14.55 11.77
CA ILE A 233 8.87 -13.61 10.68
C ILE A 233 9.77 -12.46 11.18
N ASN A 234 10.84 -12.22 10.42
CA ASN A 234 11.84 -11.19 10.71
C ASN A 234 11.52 -9.85 10.01
N ALA A 235 12.38 -8.85 10.18
CA ALA A 235 12.21 -7.52 9.59
C ALA A 235 12.21 -7.50 8.04
N TYR A 236 12.73 -8.54 7.39
CA TYR A 236 12.71 -8.66 5.91
C TYR A 236 11.38 -9.22 5.40
N GLY A 237 10.59 -9.82 6.28
CA GLY A 237 9.31 -10.47 5.92
C GLY A 237 9.48 -11.95 5.60
N VAL A 238 8.52 -12.50 4.84
CA VAL A 238 8.48 -13.93 4.47
C VAL A 238 9.19 -14.17 3.14
N ALA A 239 8.84 -13.38 2.12
CA ALA A 239 9.38 -13.55 0.78
C ALA A 239 9.45 -12.21 0.02
N LYS A 240 10.32 -12.16 -0.97
CA LYS A 240 10.42 -11.08 -1.94
C LYS A 240 9.77 -11.52 -3.25
N ILE A 241 8.75 -10.78 -3.68
CA ILE A 241 8.09 -10.98 -4.98
C ILE A 241 8.40 -9.79 -5.87
N VAL A 242 8.67 -10.08 -7.14
CA VAL A 242 9.02 -9.06 -8.13
C VAL A 242 8.20 -9.26 -9.40
N ASP A 243 7.54 -8.19 -9.82
CA ASP A 243 6.93 -8.10 -11.15
C ASP A 243 8.02 -7.88 -12.19
N MET A 244 8.36 -8.93 -12.92
CA MET A 244 9.40 -8.89 -13.94
C MET A 244 9.04 -7.98 -15.14
N SER A 245 7.78 -7.63 -15.34
CA SER A 245 7.36 -6.69 -16.38
C SER A 245 7.83 -5.24 -16.09
N GLN A 246 8.09 -4.94 -14.82
CA GLN A 246 8.55 -3.64 -14.33
C GLN A 246 10.08 -3.53 -14.26
N MET A 247 10.81 -4.50 -14.80
CA MET A 247 12.27 -4.43 -14.83
C MET A 247 12.76 -3.23 -15.62
N ARG A 248 13.81 -2.59 -15.08
CA ARG A 248 14.52 -1.45 -15.68
C ARG A 248 16.02 -1.69 -15.57
N VAL A 249 16.78 -0.96 -16.36
CA VAL A 249 18.24 -0.88 -16.25
C VAL A 249 18.59 0.40 -15.52
N PHE A 250 19.42 0.28 -14.50
CA PHE A 250 19.96 1.41 -13.73
C PHE A 250 21.42 1.56 -14.09
N ALA A 251 21.81 2.72 -14.62
CA ALA A 251 23.18 3.07 -14.93
C ALA A 251 23.70 4.09 -13.90
N ASP A 252 24.90 3.84 -13.39
CA ASP A 252 25.58 4.75 -12.46
C ASP A 252 26.53 5.66 -13.26
N VAL A 253 26.07 6.87 -13.54
CA VAL A 253 26.80 7.88 -14.32
C VAL A 253 27.59 8.79 -13.38
N ASP A 254 28.87 9.01 -13.68
CA ASP A 254 29.69 9.95 -12.93
C ASP A 254 29.13 11.38 -13.02
N GLU A 255 29.09 12.09 -11.90
CA GLU A 255 28.55 13.45 -11.78
C GLU A 255 29.15 14.41 -12.83
N ILE A 256 30.44 14.27 -13.14
CA ILE A 256 31.11 15.10 -14.13
C ILE A 256 30.59 14.94 -15.56
N HIS A 257 29.96 13.80 -15.86
CA HIS A 257 29.39 13.49 -17.17
C HIS A 257 27.87 13.71 -17.25
N LEU A 258 27.24 14.14 -16.17
CA LEU A 258 25.78 14.29 -16.09
C LEU A 258 25.24 15.27 -17.16
N GLY A 259 26.00 16.31 -17.51
CA GLY A 259 25.62 17.26 -18.56
C GLY A 259 25.44 16.66 -19.96
N ARG A 260 25.92 15.43 -20.18
CA ARG A 260 25.75 14.66 -21.44
C ARG A 260 24.52 13.75 -21.45
N VAL A 261 23.84 13.61 -20.29
CA VAL A 261 22.70 12.71 -20.11
C VAL A 261 21.41 13.54 -20.15
N VAL A 262 20.57 13.28 -21.15
CA VAL A 262 19.31 14.03 -21.36
C VAL A 262 18.13 13.09 -21.16
N LEU A 263 17.13 13.54 -20.42
CA LEU A 263 15.86 12.80 -20.26
C LEU A 263 15.25 12.52 -21.65
N GLY A 264 14.81 11.28 -21.90
CA GLY A 264 14.32 10.86 -23.22
C GLY A 264 15.42 10.49 -24.22
N GLY A 265 16.71 10.66 -23.87
CA GLY A 265 17.85 10.27 -24.71
C GLY A 265 17.87 8.76 -24.98
N LYS A 266 18.37 8.36 -26.15
CA LYS A 266 18.52 6.96 -26.55
C LYS A 266 19.81 6.38 -26.00
N VAL A 267 19.77 5.10 -25.63
CA VAL A 267 20.93 4.37 -25.12
C VAL A 267 20.96 2.97 -25.71
N ASN A 268 22.17 2.43 -25.79
CA ASN A 268 22.43 1.03 -26.11
C ASN A 268 22.86 0.31 -24.84
N VAL A 269 22.19 -0.79 -24.51
CA VAL A 269 22.44 -1.61 -23.34
C VAL A 269 22.95 -2.98 -23.78
N THR A 270 24.05 -3.42 -23.20
CA THR A 270 24.58 -4.78 -23.35
C THR A 270 24.69 -5.46 -22.01
N PHE A 271 24.31 -6.72 -21.92
CA PHE A 271 24.43 -7.51 -20.69
C PHE A 271 25.78 -8.22 -20.66
N ARG A 272 26.36 -8.31 -19.48
CA ARG A 272 27.61 -9.05 -19.30
C ARG A 272 27.48 -10.50 -19.80
N GLY A 273 28.40 -10.93 -20.67
CA GLY A 273 28.37 -12.25 -21.28
C GLY A 273 27.43 -12.39 -22.47
N ASN A 274 26.79 -11.32 -22.93
CA ASN A 274 25.95 -11.31 -24.14
C ASN A 274 26.38 -10.16 -25.03
N SER A 275 26.50 -10.40 -26.34
CA SER A 275 26.85 -9.39 -27.36
C SER A 275 25.62 -8.68 -27.95
N THR A 276 24.41 -9.14 -27.62
CA THR A 276 23.17 -8.53 -28.10
C THR A 276 23.02 -7.11 -27.56
N ILE A 277 22.74 -6.17 -28.45
CA ILE A 277 22.48 -4.77 -28.09
C ILE A 277 20.98 -4.58 -27.96
N TYR A 278 20.56 -4.08 -26.82
CA TYR A 278 19.19 -3.71 -26.53
C TYR A 278 19.06 -2.18 -26.54
N GLN A 279 18.11 -1.67 -27.30
CA GLN A 279 17.84 -0.23 -27.33
C GLN A 279 16.93 0.15 -26.15
N GLY A 280 17.18 1.35 -25.62
CA GLY A 280 16.38 1.87 -24.52
C GLY A 280 16.35 3.39 -24.51
N THR A 281 15.49 3.90 -23.66
CA THR A 281 15.27 5.34 -23.49
C THR A 281 15.44 5.71 -22.03
N ILE A 282 16.10 6.81 -21.74
CA ILE A 282 16.27 7.36 -20.40
C ILE A 282 14.91 7.81 -19.86
N SER A 283 14.39 7.13 -18.86
CA SER A 283 13.08 7.40 -18.27
C SER A 283 13.15 8.32 -17.06
N ARG A 284 14.28 8.30 -16.34
CA ARG A 284 14.48 9.13 -15.15
C ARG A 284 15.95 9.33 -14.85
N ILE A 285 16.29 10.50 -14.36
CA ILE A 285 17.60 10.82 -13.77
C ILE A 285 17.36 11.09 -12.29
N ALA A 286 18.05 10.38 -11.40
CA ALA A 286 17.89 10.57 -9.97
C ALA A 286 18.34 11.99 -9.55
N PRO A 287 17.59 12.69 -8.70
CA PRO A 287 17.95 14.03 -8.24
C PRO A 287 19.02 14.03 -7.12
N THR A 288 19.62 12.86 -6.86
CA THR A 288 20.58 12.67 -5.76
C THR A 288 21.87 12.05 -6.27
N VAL A 289 22.99 12.54 -5.74
CA VAL A 289 24.32 11.99 -5.96
C VAL A 289 24.59 10.93 -4.89
N LYS A 290 24.95 9.72 -5.30
CA LYS A 290 25.41 8.65 -4.42
C LYS A 290 26.92 8.63 -4.39
N ARG A 291 27.51 8.44 -3.21
CA ARG A 291 28.94 8.16 -3.07
C ARG A 291 29.16 6.66 -3.16
N MET A 292 30.02 6.23 -4.06
CA MET A 292 30.44 4.84 -4.18
C MET A 292 31.95 4.74 -3.94
N GLN A 293 32.36 3.88 -3.04
CA GLN A 293 33.78 3.53 -2.91
C GLN A 293 34.16 2.58 -4.04
N ARG A 294 34.98 3.05 -4.97
CA ARG A 294 35.55 2.22 -6.01
C ARG A 294 36.90 1.69 -5.51
N THR A 295 36.98 0.40 -5.23
CA THR A 295 38.25 -0.27 -5.01
C THR A 295 38.83 -0.65 -6.37
N GLU A 296 39.99 -0.14 -6.71
CA GLU A 296 40.68 -0.55 -7.93
C GLU A 296 41.22 -1.97 -7.79
N PRO A 297 41.21 -2.78 -8.88
CA PRO A 297 41.69 -4.17 -8.83
C PRO A 297 43.13 -4.35 -8.40
N ASP A 298 43.95 -3.31 -8.54
CA ASP A 298 45.39 -3.30 -8.27
C ASP A 298 45.79 -2.83 -6.85
N GLY A 299 44.85 -2.80 -5.90
CA GLY A 299 45.10 -2.44 -4.51
C GLY A 299 45.39 -0.96 -4.26
N GLY A 300 45.02 -0.10 -5.21
CA GLY A 300 45.06 1.36 -5.06
C GLY A 300 44.07 1.88 -4.05
N SER A 301 44.28 3.09 -3.58
CA SER A 301 43.41 3.79 -2.64
C SER A 301 41.96 3.86 -3.18
N ALA A 302 40.98 3.55 -2.34
CA ALA A 302 39.57 3.65 -2.71
C ALA A 302 39.26 5.08 -3.17
N THR A 303 38.91 5.27 -4.43
CA THR A 303 38.49 6.56 -4.98
C THR A 303 37.01 6.78 -4.70
N ASP A 304 36.68 7.90 -4.06
CA ASP A 304 35.29 8.33 -3.80
C ASP A 304 34.66 8.75 -5.15
N ALA A 305 33.94 7.83 -5.77
CA ALA A 305 33.21 8.12 -7.00
C ALA A 305 31.83 8.67 -6.69
N ARG A 306 31.52 9.84 -7.24
CA ARG A 306 30.20 10.47 -7.16
C ARG A 306 29.39 10.08 -8.37
N VAL A 307 28.31 9.36 -8.17
CA VAL A 307 27.48 8.85 -9.26
C VAL A 307 26.03 9.29 -9.12
N VAL A 308 25.42 9.57 -10.26
CA VAL A 308 23.99 9.81 -10.40
C VAL A 308 23.37 8.60 -11.08
N GLN A 309 22.31 8.09 -10.50
CA GLN A 309 21.61 6.92 -11.02
C GLN A 309 20.64 7.34 -12.13
N VAL A 310 20.77 6.72 -13.30
CA VAL A 310 19.94 6.95 -14.48
C VAL A 310 19.13 5.70 -14.74
N GLU A 311 17.80 5.84 -14.75
CA GLU A 311 16.86 4.76 -15.04
C GLU A 311 16.55 4.71 -16.52
N ILE A 312 16.66 3.53 -17.11
CA ILE A 312 16.50 3.25 -18.52
C ILE A 312 15.40 2.23 -18.72
N LYS A 313 14.42 2.60 -19.53
CA LYS A 313 13.40 1.67 -20.00
C LYS A 313 13.84 1.10 -21.33
N LEU A 314 13.93 -0.22 -21.45
CA LEU A 314 14.20 -0.88 -22.71
C LEU A 314 12.96 -0.83 -23.61
N ASP A 315 13.17 -0.66 -24.92
CA ASP A 315 12.09 -0.59 -25.91
C ASP A 315 11.41 -1.96 -26.07
N ASP A 316 12.18 -3.06 -25.94
CA ASP A 316 11.67 -4.43 -25.84
C ASP A 316 12.10 -5.06 -24.52
N SER A 317 11.23 -5.00 -23.51
CA SER A 317 11.47 -5.58 -22.20
C SER A 317 11.25 -7.09 -22.16
N THR A 318 10.59 -7.69 -23.16
CA THR A 318 10.28 -9.13 -23.18
C THR A 318 11.46 -9.98 -23.63
N SER A 319 12.32 -9.43 -24.48
CA SER A 319 13.54 -10.12 -24.95
C SER A 319 14.71 -10.01 -23.95
N MET A 320 14.56 -9.18 -22.91
CA MET A 320 15.56 -8.96 -21.88
C MET A 320 15.70 -10.21 -20.96
N PRO A 321 16.93 -10.57 -20.57
CA PRO A 321 17.12 -11.60 -19.55
C PRO A 321 16.43 -11.24 -18.24
N GLN A 322 15.48 -12.06 -17.80
CA GLN A 322 14.65 -11.86 -16.61
C GLN A 322 15.41 -12.20 -15.31
N VAL A 323 16.51 -11.50 -15.06
CA VAL A 323 17.38 -11.69 -13.89
C VAL A 323 17.67 -10.35 -13.24
N LEU A 324 17.38 -10.21 -11.96
CA LEU A 324 17.69 -9.00 -11.18
C LEU A 324 19.18 -8.94 -10.83
N GLY A 325 19.69 -7.72 -10.70
CA GLY A 325 21.10 -7.50 -10.33
C GLY A 325 22.11 -7.85 -11.42
N ARG A 326 21.65 -8.20 -12.64
CA ARG A 326 22.56 -8.54 -13.73
C ARG A 326 23.31 -7.30 -14.20
N GLU A 327 24.64 -7.43 -14.29
CA GLU A 327 25.54 -6.34 -14.72
C GLU A 327 25.29 -6.01 -16.20
N THR A 328 25.21 -4.69 -16.48
CA THR A 328 25.02 -4.15 -17.82
C THR A 328 26.08 -3.09 -18.13
N ARG A 329 26.35 -2.92 -19.41
CA ARG A 329 27.08 -1.78 -19.96
C ARG A 329 26.12 -0.93 -20.75
N VAL A 330 26.03 0.34 -20.40
CA VAL A 330 25.14 1.32 -21.03
C VAL A 330 25.99 2.31 -21.81
N THR A 331 25.71 2.46 -23.10
CA THR A 331 26.33 3.44 -23.99
C THR A 331 25.29 4.50 -24.33
N PHE A 332 25.55 5.72 -23.94
CA PHE A 332 24.70 6.88 -24.23
C PHE A 332 24.99 7.38 -25.66
N LEU A 333 23.91 7.66 -26.44
CA LEU A 333 24.00 8.05 -27.85
C LEU A 333 23.92 9.56 -28.01
#